data_cb7aba084ec0a03d84ddfade3df8909f
#
_entry.id   cb7aba084ec0a03d84ddfade3df8909f
#
_cell.length_a   1.000
_cell.length_b   1.000
_cell.length_c   1.000
_cell.angle_alpha   90.00
_cell.angle_beta   90.00
_cell.angle_gamma   90.00
#
_symmetry.space_group_name_H-M   'P 1'
#
loop_
_entity.id
_entity.type
_entity.pdbx_description
1 polymer ?
#
loop_
_entity_poly.entity_id
_entity_poly.type
_entity_poly.pdbx_seq_one_letter_code
_entity_poly.pdbx_strand_id
1 'polypeptide(L)' 'MAGKLKITLRRSLIGEKPKTRATVESLGLGRINSSVEQPDNPSIRGMVFRAKHLLEVEEI' A
#
# COMPACT_ATOMS: atom_id res chain seq x y z
N MET A 1 -6.33 19.88 -5.42
CA MET A 1 -6.71 18.65 -4.70
C MET A 1 -5.80 17.51 -5.12
N ALA A 2 -5.18 16.88 -4.15
CA ALA A 2 -4.44 15.67 -4.45
C ALA A 2 -5.44 14.58 -4.80
N GLY A 3 -5.38 14.08 -6.00
CA GLY A 3 -6.30 13.04 -6.42
C GLY A 3 -5.74 11.64 -6.30
N LYS A 4 -4.48 11.51 -5.95
CA LYS A 4 -3.79 10.22 -5.95
C LYS A 4 -2.84 10.08 -4.80
N LEU A 5 -2.60 8.82 -4.43
CA LEU A 5 -1.60 8.46 -3.44
C LEU A 5 -0.55 7.58 -4.11
N LYS A 6 0.70 7.89 -3.88
CA LYS A 6 1.80 7.05 -4.32
C LYS A 6 2.19 6.16 -3.15
N ILE A 7 2.05 4.87 -3.32
CA ILE A 7 2.27 3.88 -2.26
C ILE A 7 3.48 3.05 -2.63
N THR A 8 4.46 3.00 -1.75
CA THR A 8 5.69 2.24 -1.97
C THR A 8 5.82 1.19 -0.88
N LEU A 9 6.10 -0.05 -1.29
CA LEU A 9 6.34 -1.13 -0.35
C LEU A 9 7.79 -1.05 0.15
N ARG A 10 7.95 -0.75 1.44
CA ARG A 10 9.28 -0.56 2.02
C ARG A 10 9.81 -1.78 2.76
N ARG A 11 8.91 -2.65 3.23
CA ARG A 11 9.30 -3.83 4.00
C ARG A 11 8.82 -5.10 3.32
N SER A 12 9.55 -6.18 3.57
CA SER A 12 9.19 -7.49 3.03
C SER A 12 7.86 -7.98 3.62
N LEU A 13 7.13 -8.72 2.80
CA LEU A 13 5.89 -9.35 3.23
C LEU A 13 6.14 -10.69 3.91
N ILE A 14 7.38 -11.14 3.96
CA ILE A 14 7.74 -12.40 4.60
C ILE A 14 7.46 -12.30 6.09
N GLY A 15 6.70 -13.27 6.60
CA GLY A 15 6.31 -13.29 8.00
C GLY A 15 5.05 -12.50 8.32
N GLU A 16 4.46 -11.82 7.34
CA GLU A 16 3.22 -11.07 7.55
C GLU A 16 2.02 -12.00 7.45
N LYS A 17 0.93 -11.56 8.09
CA LYS A 17 -0.31 -12.31 8.06
C LYS A 17 -0.87 -12.37 6.64
N PRO A 18 -1.56 -13.48 6.27
CA PRO A 18 -2.15 -13.59 4.94
C PRO A 18 -3.07 -12.43 4.57
N LYS A 19 -3.82 -11.89 5.54
CA LYS A 19 -4.71 -10.76 5.29
C LYS A 19 -3.94 -9.51 4.90
N THR A 20 -2.82 -9.25 5.56
CA THR A 20 -1.97 -8.10 5.26
C THR A 20 -1.35 -8.26 3.88
N ARG A 21 -0.86 -9.45 3.57
CA ARG A 21 -0.30 -9.74 2.26
C ARG A 21 -1.34 -9.54 1.16
N ALA A 22 -2.54 -10.04 1.36
CA ALA A 22 -3.61 -9.89 0.40
C ALA A 22 -3.96 -8.41 0.18
N THR A 23 -3.97 -7.63 1.24
CA THR A 23 -4.23 -6.20 1.15
C THR A 23 -3.16 -5.51 0.30
N VAL A 24 -1.90 -5.80 0.55
CA VAL A 24 -0.79 -5.20 -0.20
C VAL A 24 -0.85 -5.65 -1.67
N GLU A 25 -1.12 -6.91 -1.92
CA GLU A 25 -1.25 -7.41 -3.29
C GLU A 25 -2.42 -6.76 -4.02
N SER A 26 -3.53 -6.51 -3.32
CA SER A 26 -4.67 -5.82 -3.90
C SER A 26 -4.34 -4.39 -4.30
N LEU A 27 -3.39 -3.77 -3.61
CA LEU A 27 -2.90 -2.44 -3.99
C LEU A 27 -2.01 -2.47 -5.24
N GLY A 28 -1.53 -3.64 -5.61
CA GLY A 28 -0.65 -3.80 -6.77
C GLY A 28 0.83 -3.88 -6.42
N LEU A 29 1.14 -4.02 -5.13
CA LEU A 29 2.52 -4.10 -4.67
C LEU A 29 2.90 -5.57 -4.45
N GLY A 30 3.81 -6.07 -5.26
CA GLY A 30 4.22 -7.47 -5.12
C GLY A 30 5.65 -7.65 -4.65
N ARG A 31 6.43 -6.59 -4.63
CA ARG A 31 7.85 -6.66 -4.28
C ARG A 31 8.24 -5.49 -3.41
N ILE A 32 9.29 -5.68 -2.63
CA ILE A 32 9.87 -4.59 -1.85
C ILE A 32 10.37 -3.49 -2.81
N ASN A 33 10.19 -2.25 -2.41
CA ASN A 33 10.51 -1.07 -3.21
C ASN A 33 9.63 -0.87 -4.45
N SER A 34 8.58 -1.67 -4.61
CA SER A 34 7.59 -1.43 -5.65
C SER A 34 6.72 -0.23 -5.26
N SER A 35 6.33 0.55 -6.24
CA SER A 35 5.42 1.67 -5.99
C SER A 35 4.27 1.64 -6.98
N VAL A 36 3.12 2.12 -6.53
CA VAL A 36 1.94 2.25 -7.38
C VAL A 36 1.24 3.55 -7.05
N GLU A 37 0.49 4.05 -8.02
CA GLU A 37 -0.36 5.22 -7.83
C GLU A 37 -1.79 4.73 -7.74
N GLN A 38 -2.48 5.10 -6.67
CA GLN A 38 -3.86 4.71 -6.46
C GLN A 38 -4.70 5.95 -6.19
N PRO A 39 -5.98 5.92 -6.54
CA PRO A 39 -6.84 7.06 -6.25
C PRO A 39 -7.00 7.25 -4.74
N ASP A 40 -7.11 8.51 -4.34
CA ASP A 40 -7.31 8.85 -2.94
C ASP A 40 -8.80 8.71 -2.61
N ASN A 41 -9.17 7.54 -2.13
CA ASN A 41 -10.54 7.28 -1.71
C ASN A 41 -10.55 6.47 -0.42
N PRO A 42 -11.71 6.38 0.26
CA PRO A 42 -11.78 5.67 1.55
C PRO A 42 -11.35 4.22 1.48
N SER A 43 -11.64 3.53 0.39
CA SER A 43 -11.24 2.12 0.24
C SER A 43 -9.73 1.99 0.24
N ILE A 44 -9.05 2.80 -0.57
CA ILE A 44 -7.59 2.76 -0.65
C ILE A 44 -6.95 3.20 0.67
N ARG A 45 -7.50 4.23 1.29
CA ARG A 45 -6.98 4.69 2.58
C ARG A 45 -7.12 3.61 3.65
N GLY A 46 -8.21 2.89 3.65
CA GLY A 46 -8.41 1.78 4.58
C GLY A 46 -7.40 0.67 4.39
N MET A 47 -7.12 0.31 3.15
CA MET A 47 -6.11 -0.70 2.82
C MET A 47 -4.71 -0.25 3.24
N VAL A 48 -4.37 0.99 2.94
CA VAL A 48 -3.08 1.56 3.32
C VAL A 48 -2.93 1.58 4.83
N PHE A 49 -3.97 1.97 5.54
CA PHE A 49 -3.94 2.02 7.00
C PHE A 49 -3.62 0.65 7.61
N ARG A 50 -4.17 -0.41 7.05
CA ARG A 50 -3.93 -1.77 7.54
C ARG A 50 -2.50 -2.22 7.36
N ALA A 51 -1.84 -1.75 6.33
CA ALA A 51 -0.48 -2.16 6.00
C ALA A 51 0.53 -1.02 6.11
N LYS A 52 0.18 0.07 6.78
CA LYS A 52 1.02 1.27 6.81
C LYS A 52 2.42 1.02 7.39
N HIS A 53 2.54 0.05 8.26
CA HIS A 53 3.84 -0.28 8.84
C HIS A 53 4.81 -0.89 7.81
N LEU A 54 4.29 -1.31 6.67
CA LEU A 54 5.09 -1.86 5.58
C LEU A 54 5.23 -0.88 4.42
N LEU A 55 4.40 0.15 4.40
CA LEU A 55 4.25 1.03 3.25
C LEU A 55 4.68 2.44 3.55
N GLU A 56 5.11 3.11 2.49
CA GLU A 56 5.32 4.55 2.53
C GLU A 56 4.33 5.17 1.56
N VAL A 57 3.57 6.14 2.03
CA VAL A 57 2.51 6.77 1.25
C VAL A 57 2.81 8.23 1.06
N GLU A 58 2.65 8.69 -0.16
CA GLU A 58 2.91 10.07 -0.52
C GLU A 58 1.72 10.60 -1.33
N GLU A 59 1.26 11.78 -0.98
CA GLU A 59 0.22 12.43 -1.77
C GLU A 59 0.83 13.13 -2.97
N ILE A 60 0.25 12.92 -4.13
CA ILE A 60 0.75 13.49 -5.37
C ILE A 60 -0.36 14.18 -6.17
#